data_e088f2c18b3fc0ef86c2769b9bbacc78
#
_entry.id   e088f2c18b3fc0ef86c2769b9bbacc78
#
_cell.length_a   1.000
_cell.length_b   1.000
_cell.length_c   1.000
_cell.angle_alpha   90.00
_cell.angle_beta   90.00
_cell.angle_gamma   90.00
#
_symmetry.space_group_name_H-M   'P 1'
#
loop_
_entity.id
_entity.type
_entity.pdbx_description
1 polymer ?
#
loop_
_entity_poly.entity_id
_entity_poly.type
_entity_poly.pdbx_seq_one_letter_code
_entity_poly.pdbx_strand_id
1 'polypeptide(L)' 'MAAMKPGQSTGNKGGIFQEVGPRGGKQPNYATVADNKPLPPTTQHGHGWVPVKTTPDSKR' A
#
# COMPACT_ATOMS: atom_id res chain seq x y z
N MET A 1 -4.01 0.02 13.53
CA MET A 1 -2.98 -0.23 12.54
C MET A 1 -2.82 0.97 11.62
N ALA A 2 -1.62 1.40 11.42
CA ALA A 2 -1.38 2.59 10.64
C ALA A 2 -1.26 2.27 9.16
N ALA A 3 -1.84 3.12 8.32
CA ALA A 3 -1.65 3.01 6.89
C ALA A 3 -0.26 3.47 6.51
N MET A 4 0.27 2.91 5.44
CA MET A 4 1.56 3.32 4.92
C MET A 4 1.39 4.57 4.07
N LYS A 5 2.40 5.41 4.05
CA LYS A 5 2.31 6.66 3.33
C LYS A 5 2.76 6.49 1.88
N PRO A 6 2.20 7.28 0.96
CA PRO A 6 2.71 7.27 -0.42
C PRO A 6 4.20 7.60 -0.41
N GLY A 7 4.93 6.89 -1.26
CA GLY A 7 6.37 7.08 -1.33
C GLY A 7 7.16 6.25 -0.33
N GLN A 8 6.49 5.68 0.65
CA GLN A 8 7.16 4.82 1.61
C GLN A 8 7.50 3.49 0.97
N SER A 9 8.67 2.96 1.29
CA SER A 9 9.09 1.69 0.73
C SER A 9 8.28 0.56 1.36
N THR A 10 7.95 -0.44 0.53
CA THR A 10 7.26 -1.62 1.02
C THR A 10 8.18 -2.54 1.82
N GLY A 11 9.48 -2.35 1.68
CA GLY A 11 10.42 -3.25 2.33
C GLY A 11 10.25 -4.66 1.80
N ASN A 12 10.05 -5.61 2.68
CA ASN A 12 9.85 -6.99 2.25
C ASN A 12 8.38 -7.38 2.27
N LYS A 13 7.49 -6.42 2.16
CA LYS A 13 6.05 -6.65 2.24
C LYS A 13 5.31 -6.27 0.99
N GLY A 14 5.92 -6.51 -0.16
CA GLY A 14 5.27 -6.25 -1.42
C GLY A 14 4.02 -7.07 -1.57
N GLY A 15 3.10 -6.61 -2.40
CA GLY A 15 1.85 -7.30 -2.64
C GLY A 15 0.80 -6.32 -3.10
N ILE A 16 -0.44 -6.62 -2.76
CA ILE A 16 -1.57 -5.79 -3.15
C ILE A 16 -1.94 -4.89 -1.99
N PHE A 17 -2.04 -3.60 -2.29
CA PHE A 17 -2.39 -2.58 -1.31
C PHE A 17 -3.69 -1.91 -1.71
N GLN A 18 -4.42 -1.46 -0.72
CA GLN A 18 -5.67 -0.73 -0.93
C GLN A 18 -5.55 0.66 -0.33
N GLU A 19 -6.02 1.65 -1.06
CA GLU A 19 -6.02 3.02 -0.57
C GLU A 19 -7.05 3.18 0.54
N VAL A 20 -6.66 3.91 1.58
CA VAL A 20 -7.56 4.21 2.68
C VAL A 20 -7.51 5.70 2.97
N GLY A 21 -8.62 6.24 3.41
CA GLY A 21 -8.68 7.62 3.79
C GLY A 21 -8.06 7.87 5.15
N PRO A 22 -7.97 9.13 5.55
CA PRO A 22 -7.33 9.49 6.82
C PRO A 22 -8.05 8.92 8.04
N ARG A 23 -9.30 8.54 7.87
CA ARG A 23 -10.04 7.90 8.95
C ARG A 23 -10.08 6.39 8.84
N GLY A 24 -9.33 5.82 7.92
CA GLY A 24 -9.32 4.39 7.72
C GLY A 24 -10.38 3.88 6.77
N GLY A 25 -11.15 4.75 6.14
CA GLY A 25 -12.16 4.32 5.19
C GLY A 25 -11.52 3.77 3.92
N LYS A 26 -11.88 2.55 3.56
CA LYS A 26 -11.27 1.91 2.40
C LYS A 26 -11.83 2.46 1.12
N GLN A 27 -10.96 2.70 0.17
CA GLN A 27 -11.33 3.23 -1.14
C GLN A 27 -11.23 2.12 -2.18
N PRO A 28 -12.01 2.21 -3.26
CA PRO A 28 -11.97 1.19 -4.32
C PRO A 28 -10.77 1.39 -5.24
N ASN A 29 -9.60 1.49 -4.67
CA ASN A 29 -8.39 1.72 -5.43
C ASN A 29 -7.30 0.82 -4.89
N TYR A 30 -6.75 0.01 -5.75
CA TYR A 30 -5.74 -0.98 -5.38
C TYR A 30 -4.47 -0.76 -6.18
N ALA A 31 -3.36 -1.14 -5.61
CA ALA A 31 -2.09 -1.08 -6.31
C ALA A 31 -1.27 -2.30 -5.94
N THR A 32 -0.58 -2.85 -6.93
CA THR A 32 0.36 -3.95 -6.70
C THR A 32 1.75 -3.36 -6.68
N VAL A 33 2.45 -3.53 -5.57
CA VAL A 33 3.77 -2.95 -5.38
C VAL A 33 4.73 -4.05 -4.97
N ALA A 34 5.85 -4.12 -5.66
CA ALA A 34 6.85 -5.14 -5.37
C ALA A 34 7.60 -4.81 -4.08
N ASP A 35 8.36 -5.78 -3.60
CA ASP A 35 9.21 -5.56 -2.44
C ASP A 35 10.21 -4.45 -2.72
N ASN A 36 10.51 -3.68 -1.69
CA ASN A 36 11.55 -2.64 -1.75
C ASN A 36 11.26 -1.58 -2.80
N LYS A 37 9.98 -1.33 -3.05
CA LYS A 37 9.57 -0.29 -3.99
C LYS A 37 8.73 0.74 -3.27
N PRO A 38 8.78 2.00 -3.69
CA PRO A 38 7.95 3.02 -3.07
C PRO A 38 6.49 2.85 -3.46
N LEU A 39 5.62 3.15 -2.52
CA LEU A 39 4.20 3.14 -2.79
C LEU A 39 3.84 4.31 -3.70
N PRO A 40 2.89 4.11 -4.61
CA PRO A 40 2.47 5.18 -5.50
C PRO A 40 1.68 6.25 -4.75
N PRO A 41 1.52 7.42 -5.36
CA PRO A 41 0.68 8.44 -4.74
C PRO A 41 -0.78 7.99 -4.70
N THR A 42 -1.49 8.42 -3.65
CA THR A 42 -2.91 8.14 -3.55
C THR A 42 -3.68 9.13 -4.41
N THR A 43 -4.96 8.81 -4.62
CA THR A 43 -5.80 9.68 -5.45
C THR A 43 -6.15 10.98 -4.74
N GLN A 44 -6.07 11.00 -3.42
CA GLN A 44 -6.39 12.18 -2.65
C GLN A 44 -5.35 12.40 -1.58
N HIS A 45 -5.19 13.68 -1.24
CA HIS A 45 -4.25 14.07 -0.22
C HIS A 45 -4.68 13.51 1.14
N GLY A 46 -3.72 13.05 1.91
CA GLY A 46 -4.00 12.55 3.24
C GLY A 46 -4.34 11.07 3.30
N HIS A 47 -4.49 10.44 2.15
CA HIS A 47 -4.78 9.00 2.11
C HIS A 47 -3.49 8.20 2.23
N GLY A 48 -3.65 6.93 2.57
CA GLY A 48 -2.53 6.01 2.68
C GLY A 48 -2.86 4.67 2.07
N TRP A 49 -1.97 3.71 2.28
CA TRP A 49 -2.11 2.37 1.73
C TRP A 49 -2.07 1.35 2.86
N VAL A 50 -2.93 0.35 2.78
CA VAL A 50 -2.87 -0.78 3.70
C VAL A 50 -2.69 -2.05 2.89
N PRO A 51 -1.91 -3.01 3.38
CA PRO A 51 -1.75 -4.27 2.67
C PRO A 51 -3.05 -5.06 2.74
N VAL A 52 -3.51 -5.47 1.58
CA VAL A 52 -4.67 -6.34 1.48
C VAL A 52 -4.21 -7.78 1.44
N LYS A 53 -3.14 -8.02 0.68
CA LYS A 53 -2.60 -9.34 0.53
C LYS A 53 -1.11 -9.21 0.25
N THR A 54 -0.31 -9.82 1.09
CA THR A 54 1.13 -9.80 0.89
C THR A 54 1.55 -11.04 0.16
N THR A 55 2.69 -10.92 -0.54
CA THR A 55 3.27 -12.05 -1.24
C THR A 55 4.67 -12.26 -0.72
N PRO A 56 4.80 -12.82 0.48
CA PRO A 56 6.11 -12.91 1.11
C PRO A 56 7.12 -13.69 0.29
N ASP A 57 6.63 -14.56 -0.56
CA ASP A 57 7.51 -15.32 -1.42
C ASP A 57 7.46 -14.84 -2.84
N SER A 58 7.27 -13.57 -3.01
CA SER A 58 7.18 -13.02 -4.34
C SER A 58 8.40 -13.32 -5.19
N LYS A 59 9.49 -13.62 -4.55
CA LYS A 59 10.71 -13.94 -5.26
C LYS A 59 10.71 -15.30 -5.87
N ARG A 60 9.79 -16.14 -5.50
CA ARG A 60 9.82 -17.48 -6.01
C ARG A 60 9.82 -17.55 -7.46
#